data_c570bb362e35c20038830b279298e5cd
#
_entry.id   c570bb362e35c20038830b279298e5cd
#
_cell.length_a   1.000
_cell.length_b   1.000
_cell.length_c   1.000
_cell.angle_alpha   90.00
_cell.angle_beta   90.00
_cell.angle_gamma   90.00
#
_symmetry.space_group_name_H-M   'P 1'
#
loop_
_entity.id
_entity.type
_entity.pdbx_description
1 polymer ?
#
loop_
_entity_poly.entity_id
_entity_poly.type
_entity_poly.pdbx_seq_one_letter_code
_entity_poly.pdbx_strand_id
1 'polypeptide(L)'
;MLQHLKEHKLHCDVKEGDNVFYFTTCGWMMWNWLMTFLASKASIVLFDGFPMHKRSDLLFKIAEKEKISLFGISAKYIDQLKKLNVKIKKKFKLKYLKTICSTGSPLSSEGFDYVYKNIKKNVHLASIAGGTDLVSCFVLGNIYSPVYRGQIQNNGLGMNTDVFSQRGKSLINQKGELVCKSPFPSMPKLFWNDKNNEKYKSAY
;
A
#
# COMPACT_ATOMS: atom_id res chain seq x y z
N MET A 1 0.80 -0.90 -16.34
CA MET A 1 2.19 -0.39 -16.27
C MET A 1 2.25 1.10 -15.92
N LEU A 2 1.75 2.04 -16.74
CA LEU A 2 1.81 3.49 -16.47
C LEU A 2 1.23 3.87 -15.10
N GLN A 3 0.09 3.29 -14.72
CA GLN A 3 -0.56 3.54 -13.43
C GLN A 3 0.38 3.23 -12.27
N HIS A 4 1.03 2.06 -12.29
CA HIS A 4 1.96 1.65 -11.23
C HIS A 4 3.27 2.46 -11.26
N LEU A 5 3.82 2.77 -12.44
CA LEU A 5 5.02 3.63 -12.53
C LEU A 5 4.80 4.99 -11.87
N LYS A 6 3.62 5.60 -12.08
CA LYS A 6 3.22 6.84 -11.41
C LYS A 6 3.23 6.66 -9.88
N GLU A 7 2.66 5.57 -9.37
CA GLU A 7 2.60 5.29 -7.95
C GLU A 7 3.99 5.04 -7.36
N HIS A 8 4.79 4.21 -8.01
CA HIS A 8 6.14 3.88 -7.55
C HIS A 8 7.05 5.11 -7.50
N LYS A 9 7.07 5.89 -8.58
CA LYS A 9 8.01 7.01 -8.71
C LYS A 9 7.54 8.28 -8.01
N LEU A 10 6.26 8.62 -8.13
CA LEU A 10 5.77 9.92 -7.67
C LEU A 10 5.17 9.87 -6.26
N HIS A 11 4.66 8.71 -5.83
CA HIS A 11 4.09 8.55 -4.50
C HIS A 11 5.03 7.87 -3.50
N CYS A 12 5.84 6.90 -3.98
CA CYS A 12 6.74 6.14 -3.13
C CYS A 12 8.21 6.54 -3.27
N ASP A 13 8.54 7.42 -4.22
CA ASP A 13 9.90 7.89 -4.52
C ASP A 13 10.91 6.77 -4.77
N VAL A 14 10.48 5.71 -5.44
CA VAL A 14 11.36 4.59 -5.78
C VAL A 14 12.32 4.99 -6.89
N LYS A 15 13.60 4.76 -6.63
CA LYS A 15 14.71 5.06 -7.53
C LYS A 15 15.29 3.79 -8.16
N GLU A 16 16.02 3.96 -9.24
CA GLU A 16 16.86 2.92 -9.81
C GLU A 16 17.83 2.38 -8.74
N GLY A 17 17.93 1.06 -8.64
CA GLY A 17 18.77 0.37 -7.66
C GLY A 17 18.17 0.24 -6.26
N ASP A 18 16.97 0.75 -6.00
CA ASP A 18 16.26 0.50 -4.75
C ASP A 18 15.88 -1.00 -4.62
N ASN A 19 15.92 -1.55 -3.42
CA ASN A 19 15.41 -2.88 -3.12
C ASN A 19 14.01 -2.77 -2.53
N VAL A 20 13.05 -3.43 -3.17
CA VAL A 20 11.64 -3.37 -2.81
C VAL A 20 11.14 -4.73 -2.35
N PHE A 21 10.37 -4.72 -1.29
CA PHE A 21 9.72 -5.90 -0.74
C PHE A 21 8.23 -5.60 -0.50
N TYR A 22 7.37 -6.54 -0.89
CA TYR A 22 5.98 -6.56 -0.48
C TYR A 22 5.59 -7.97 -0.03
N PHE A 23 5.11 -8.10 1.21
CA PHE A 23 4.59 -9.38 1.68
C PHE A 23 3.22 -9.63 1.03
N THR A 24 3.19 -10.49 0.05
CA THR A 24 2.00 -10.81 -0.76
C THR A 24 2.07 -12.25 -1.28
N THR A 25 0.92 -12.78 -1.67
CA THR A 25 0.82 -14.02 -2.45
C THR A 25 0.62 -13.67 -3.93
N CYS A 26 0.87 -14.62 -4.83
CA CYS A 26 0.65 -14.44 -6.27
C CYS A 26 -0.83 -14.20 -6.63
N GLY A 27 -1.77 -14.64 -5.78
CA GLY A 27 -3.19 -14.44 -5.96
C GLY A 27 -3.74 -13.10 -5.46
N TRP A 28 -2.91 -12.27 -4.85
CA TRP A 28 -3.31 -10.95 -4.38
C TRP A 28 -2.81 -9.86 -5.35
N MET A 29 -3.61 -8.81 -5.55
CA MET A 29 -3.28 -7.69 -6.47
C MET A 29 -1.91 -7.07 -6.21
N MET A 30 -1.46 -7.03 -4.95
CA MET A 30 -0.16 -6.48 -4.58
C MET A 30 1.03 -7.24 -5.17
N TRP A 31 0.84 -8.48 -5.66
CA TRP A 31 1.83 -9.18 -6.48
C TRP A 31 2.08 -8.44 -7.79
N ASN A 32 1.02 -8.06 -8.50
CA ASN A 32 1.14 -7.28 -9.75
C ASN A 32 1.84 -5.95 -9.50
N TRP A 33 1.50 -5.29 -8.39
CA TRP A 33 2.13 -4.04 -7.99
C TRP A 33 3.63 -4.22 -7.68
N LEU A 34 4.00 -5.29 -6.95
CA LEU A 34 5.39 -5.65 -6.65
C LEU A 34 6.18 -5.92 -7.93
N MET A 35 5.64 -6.76 -8.83
CA MET A 35 6.34 -7.14 -10.07
C MET A 35 6.64 -5.93 -10.97
N THR A 36 5.76 -4.94 -10.98
CA THR A 36 5.94 -3.75 -11.82
C THR A 36 7.03 -2.79 -11.34
N PHE A 37 7.59 -2.96 -10.13
CA PHE A 37 8.78 -2.21 -9.69
C PHE A 37 10.00 -2.47 -10.59
N LEU A 38 10.06 -3.61 -11.27
CA LEU A 38 11.11 -3.89 -12.24
C LEU A 38 11.15 -2.83 -13.37
N ALA A 39 10.00 -2.27 -13.76
CA ALA A 39 9.96 -1.16 -14.71
C ALA A 39 10.53 0.16 -14.17
N SER A 40 10.71 0.28 -12.86
CA SER A 40 11.41 1.39 -12.21
C SER A 40 12.92 1.12 -12.06
N LYS A 41 13.41 -0.01 -12.60
CA LYS A 41 14.79 -0.52 -12.42
C LYS A 41 15.15 -0.75 -10.96
N ALA A 42 14.15 -1.05 -10.13
CA ALA A 42 14.33 -1.50 -8.77
C ALA A 42 14.48 -3.02 -8.72
N SER A 43 15.19 -3.54 -7.73
CA SER A 43 15.24 -4.97 -7.43
C SER A 43 14.06 -5.34 -6.54
N ILE A 44 13.43 -6.47 -6.81
CA ILE A 44 12.37 -7.01 -5.96
C ILE A 44 12.91 -8.16 -5.12
N VAL A 45 12.54 -8.19 -3.84
CA VAL A 45 12.85 -9.29 -2.93
C VAL A 45 11.59 -10.13 -2.74
N LEU A 46 11.68 -11.40 -3.07
CA LEU A 46 10.58 -12.35 -2.96
C LEU A 46 10.74 -13.17 -1.68
N PHE A 47 9.63 -13.47 -1.04
CA PHE A 47 9.57 -14.28 0.16
C PHE A 47 8.40 -15.27 0.06
N ASP A 48 8.71 -16.55 0.15
CA ASP A 48 7.72 -17.60 0.27
C ASP A 48 7.80 -18.21 1.68
N GLY A 49 6.68 -18.16 2.39
CA GLY A 49 6.60 -18.71 3.74
C GLY A 49 5.73 -17.91 4.70
N PHE A 50 5.65 -18.41 5.92
CA PHE A 50 4.90 -17.74 6.99
C PHE A 50 5.71 -16.56 7.58
N PRO A 51 5.17 -15.34 7.61
CA PRO A 51 5.92 -14.12 7.94
C PRO A 51 6.41 -14.06 9.39
N MET A 52 5.88 -14.91 10.26
CA MET A 52 6.26 -15.02 11.67
C MET A 52 6.84 -16.40 12.01
N HIS A 53 7.33 -17.15 11.01
CA HIS A 53 7.91 -18.47 11.25
C HIS A 53 9.11 -18.39 12.21
N LYS A 54 9.02 -19.12 13.32
CA LYS A 54 10.00 -19.17 14.42
C LYS A 54 10.30 -17.82 15.09
N ARG A 55 9.91 -16.68 14.51
CA ARG A 55 10.15 -15.33 15.08
C ARG A 55 9.23 -14.28 14.49
N SER A 56 8.68 -13.43 15.33
CA SER A 56 7.73 -12.38 14.92
C SER A 56 8.36 -11.23 14.12
N ASP A 57 9.68 -11.10 14.14
CA ASP A 57 10.43 -10.04 13.46
C ASP A 57 11.17 -10.52 12.19
N LEU A 58 10.77 -11.69 11.64
CA LEU A 58 11.44 -12.31 10.50
C LEU A 58 11.52 -11.38 9.28
N LEU A 59 10.42 -10.74 8.89
CA LEU A 59 10.42 -9.87 7.73
C LEU A 59 11.32 -8.64 7.91
N PHE A 60 11.48 -8.13 9.14
CA PHE A 60 12.40 -7.03 9.41
C PHE A 60 13.86 -7.45 9.42
N LYS A 61 14.15 -8.71 9.79
CA LYS A 61 15.48 -9.29 9.60
C LYS A 61 15.85 -9.34 8.11
N ILE A 62 14.90 -9.74 7.26
CA ILE A 62 15.07 -9.72 5.79
C ILE A 62 15.26 -8.27 5.32
N ALA A 63 14.41 -7.34 5.76
CA ALA A 63 14.50 -5.93 5.38
C ALA A 63 15.86 -5.31 5.69
N GLU A 64 16.45 -5.64 6.85
CA GLU A 64 17.79 -5.17 7.22
C GLU A 64 18.86 -5.81 6.34
N LYS A 65 18.83 -7.15 6.16
CA LYS A 65 19.83 -7.92 5.42
C LYS A 65 19.86 -7.53 3.94
N GLU A 66 18.68 -7.44 3.32
CA GLU A 66 18.52 -7.15 1.89
C GLU A 66 18.45 -5.63 1.61
N LYS A 67 18.73 -4.79 2.60
CA LYS A 67 18.77 -3.33 2.46
C LYS A 67 17.51 -2.74 1.82
N ILE A 68 16.33 -3.23 2.24
CA ILE A 68 15.04 -2.83 1.67
C ILE A 68 14.80 -1.34 1.90
N SER A 69 14.45 -0.63 0.81
CA SER A 69 14.09 0.79 0.82
C SER A 69 12.58 1.01 0.92
N LEU A 70 11.78 0.17 0.24
CA LEU A 70 10.32 0.15 0.35
C LEU A 70 9.85 -1.22 0.89
N PHE A 71 9.08 -1.18 1.97
CA PHE A 71 8.62 -2.37 2.68
C PHE A 71 7.09 -2.38 2.78
N GLY A 72 6.45 -3.26 2.02
CA GLY A 72 5.00 -3.42 1.97
C GLY A 72 4.50 -4.55 2.85
N ILE A 73 3.52 -4.27 3.70
CA ILE A 73 2.89 -5.22 4.61
C ILE A 73 1.40 -4.89 4.80
N SER A 74 0.63 -5.83 5.35
CA SER A 74 -0.75 -5.56 5.71
C SER A 74 -0.87 -4.83 7.06
N ALA A 75 -1.97 -4.07 7.24
CA ALA A 75 -2.31 -3.48 8.53
C ALA A 75 -2.47 -4.56 9.62
N LYS A 76 -2.99 -5.74 9.27
CA LYS A 76 -3.10 -6.89 10.19
C LYS A 76 -1.74 -7.36 10.71
N TYR A 77 -0.70 -7.33 9.88
CA TYR A 77 0.65 -7.71 10.32
C TYR A 77 1.19 -6.70 11.33
N ILE A 78 0.99 -5.40 11.11
CA ILE A 78 1.33 -4.33 12.06
C ILE A 78 0.59 -4.53 13.39
N ASP A 79 -0.71 -4.82 13.34
CA ASP A 79 -1.51 -5.08 14.54
C ASP A 79 -1.03 -6.31 15.32
N GLN A 80 -0.62 -7.37 14.62
CA GLN A 80 -0.08 -8.55 15.25
C GLN A 80 1.26 -8.26 15.95
N LEU A 81 2.14 -7.51 15.32
CA LEU A 81 3.40 -7.06 15.94
C LEU A 81 3.14 -6.21 17.19
N LYS A 82 2.13 -5.32 17.12
CA LYS A 82 1.70 -4.49 18.24
C LYS A 82 1.20 -5.34 19.41
N LYS A 83 0.31 -6.32 19.15
CA LYS A 83 -0.21 -7.27 20.15
C LYS A 83 0.91 -8.06 20.82
N LEU A 84 1.90 -8.49 20.05
CA LEU A 84 3.09 -9.20 20.55
C LEU A 84 4.14 -8.28 21.19
N ASN A 85 3.88 -6.96 21.23
CA ASN A 85 4.78 -5.95 21.78
C ASN A 85 6.21 -5.99 21.22
N VAL A 86 6.37 -6.31 19.93
CA VAL A 86 7.67 -6.45 19.28
C VAL A 86 8.33 -5.09 19.13
N LYS A 87 9.58 -4.96 19.58
CA LYS A 87 10.35 -3.70 19.51
C LYS A 87 11.40 -3.80 18.39
N ILE A 88 10.99 -3.58 17.16
CA ILE A 88 11.83 -3.72 15.95
C ILE A 88 13.06 -2.82 16.04
N LYS A 89 12.90 -1.53 16.37
CA LYS A 89 14.00 -0.56 16.45
C LYS A 89 15.09 -0.90 17.48
N LYS A 90 14.80 -1.80 18.43
CA LYS A 90 15.81 -2.28 19.39
C LYS A 90 16.73 -3.34 18.78
N LYS A 91 16.30 -4.00 17.69
CA LYS A 91 16.99 -5.14 17.07
C LYS A 91 17.62 -4.78 15.74
N PHE A 92 17.01 -3.85 14.99
CA PHE A 92 17.38 -3.49 13.63
C PHE A 92 17.49 -1.98 13.46
N LYS A 93 18.51 -1.54 12.71
CA LYS A 93 18.70 -0.12 12.37
C LYS A 93 17.84 0.31 11.19
N LEU A 94 17.52 -0.62 10.29
CA LEU A 94 16.75 -0.41 9.05
C LEU A 94 17.24 0.83 8.28
N LYS A 95 18.56 0.97 8.12
CA LYS A 95 19.20 2.17 7.59
C LYS A 95 18.63 2.59 6.24
N TYR A 96 18.38 1.61 5.37
CA TYR A 96 17.94 1.86 3.99
C TYR A 96 16.42 2.05 3.86
N LEU A 97 15.64 1.66 4.86
CA LEU A 97 14.17 1.72 4.82
C LEU A 97 13.71 3.18 4.78
N LYS A 98 13.08 3.57 3.67
CA LYS A 98 12.53 4.91 3.41
C LYS A 98 11.01 4.92 3.56
N THR A 99 10.32 3.89 3.04
CA THR A 99 8.86 3.82 2.99
C THR A 99 8.33 2.50 3.53
N ILE A 100 7.31 2.56 4.37
CA ILE A 100 6.48 1.42 4.75
C ILE A 100 5.10 1.64 4.13
N CYS A 101 4.65 0.69 3.29
CA CYS A 101 3.31 0.66 2.74
C CYS A 101 2.42 -0.28 3.57
N SER A 102 1.21 0.17 3.89
CA SER A 102 0.21 -0.61 4.62
C SER A 102 -1.10 -0.66 3.85
N THR A 103 -1.60 -1.86 3.54
CA THR A 103 -2.86 -2.06 2.82
C THR A 103 -3.60 -3.33 3.28
N GLY A 104 -4.69 -3.66 2.60
CA GLY A 104 -5.55 -4.82 2.87
C GLY A 104 -6.64 -4.57 3.93
N SER A 105 -6.48 -3.54 4.74
CA SER A 105 -7.47 -2.94 5.63
C SER A 105 -6.98 -1.58 6.10
N PRO A 106 -7.86 -0.69 6.60
CA PRO A 106 -7.43 0.57 7.20
C PRO A 106 -6.42 0.35 8.33
N LEU A 107 -5.33 1.12 8.32
CA LEU A 107 -4.40 1.12 9.44
C LEU A 107 -4.98 1.94 10.59
N SER A 108 -5.09 1.33 11.78
CA SER A 108 -5.60 2.04 12.95
C SER A 108 -4.66 3.14 13.41
N SER A 109 -5.18 4.15 14.09
CA SER A 109 -4.39 5.24 14.67
C SER A 109 -3.26 4.71 15.56
N GLU A 110 -3.53 3.68 16.36
CA GLU A 110 -2.55 3.00 17.22
C GLU A 110 -1.50 2.22 16.40
N GLY A 111 -1.86 1.81 15.17
CA GLY A 111 -0.93 1.23 14.19
C GLY A 111 0.12 2.25 13.74
N PHE A 112 -0.30 3.49 13.45
CA PHE A 112 0.63 4.61 13.17
C PHE A 112 1.57 4.85 14.34
N ASP A 113 1.02 4.98 15.55
CA ASP A 113 1.82 5.19 16.77
C ASP A 113 2.84 4.07 16.97
N TYR A 114 2.43 2.81 16.74
CA TYR A 114 3.30 1.66 16.87
C TYR A 114 4.45 1.69 15.87
N VAL A 115 4.20 2.02 14.60
CA VAL A 115 5.24 2.10 13.57
C VAL A 115 6.30 3.13 13.98
N TYR A 116 5.90 4.36 14.30
CA TYR A 116 6.84 5.42 14.65
C TYR A 116 7.54 5.19 15.97
N LYS A 117 6.87 4.59 16.95
CA LYS A 117 7.45 4.30 18.29
C LYS A 117 8.35 3.05 18.29
N ASN A 118 8.00 2.00 17.55
CA ASN A 118 8.61 0.68 17.71
C ASN A 118 9.31 0.12 16.49
N ILE A 119 9.04 0.65 15.29
CA ILE A 119 9.70 0.21 14.06
C ILE A 119 10.75 1.25 13.64
N LYS A 120 10.35 2.41 13.14
CA LYS A 120 11.27 3.45 12.71
C LYS A 120 10.64 4.84 12.80
N LYS A 121 11.33 5.79 13.45
CA LYS A 121 10.84 7.17 13.64
C LYS A 121 10.82 7.95 12.32
N ASN A 122 11.90 7.87 11.55
CA ASN A 122 12.06 8.60 10.29
C ASN A 122 11.76 7.66 9.13
N VAL A 123 10.47 7.45 8.83
CA VAL A 123 10.01 6.63 7.72
C VAL A 123 8.72 7.25 7.17
N HIS A 124 8.56 7.22 5.85
CA HIS A 124 7.29 7.53 5.22
C HIS A 124 6.34 6.35 5.42
N LEU A 125 5.26 6.54 6.17
CA LEU A 125 4.23 5.52 6.39
C LEU A 125 3.05 5.80 5.47
N ALA A 126 2.98 5.05 4.38
CA ALA A 126 1.93 5.15 3.37
C ALA A 126 0.82 4.13 3.66
N SER A 127 -0.30 4.59 4.21
CA SER A 127 -1.54 3.81 4.19
C SER A 127 -2.16 3.91 2.80
N ILE A 128 -2.65 2.79 2.26
CA ILE A 128 -3.08 2.67 0.86
C ILE A 128 -4.47 2.03 0.82
N ALA A 129 -5.37 2.61 0.03
CA ALA A 129 -6.66 2.01 -0.30
C ALA A 129 -6.89 2.03 -1.81
N GLY A 130 -7.34 0.88 -2.32
CA GLY A 130 -7.61 0.65 -3.73
C GLY A 130 -8.40 -0.62 -3.92
N GLY A 131 -8.42 -1.16 -5.14
CA GLY A 131 -9.19 -2.35 -5.46
C GLY A 131 -8.48 -3.30 -6.41
N THR A 132 -8.90 -4.56 -6.37
CA THR A 132 -8.37 -5.60 -7.24
C THR A 132 -8.71 -5.34 -8.71
N ASP A 133 -9.93 -4.93 -9.00
CA ASP A 133 -10.41 -4.72 -10.38
C ASP A 133 -9.64 -3.62 -11.09
N LEU A 134 -9.32 -2.55 -10.40
CA LEU A 134 -8.57 -1.43 -10.97
C LEU A 134 -7.05 -1.67 -10.97
N VAL A 135 -6.58 -2.72 -10.32
CA VAL A 135 -5.14 -3.07 -10.17
C VAL A 135 -4.31 -1.87 -9.72
N SER A 136 -4.83 -1.07 -8.78
CA SER A 136 -4.25 0.21 -8.38
C SER A 136 -4.81 0.71 -7.05
N CYS A 137 -4.42 1.94 -6.70
CA CYS A 137 -4.88 2.64 -5.51
C CYS A 137 -5.67 3.89 -5.91
N PHE A 138 -6.79 4.15 -5.22
CA PHE A 138 -7.51 5.42 -5.29
C PHE A 138 -6.81 6.49 -4.47
N VAL A 139 -6.39 6.12 -3.27
CA VAL A 139 -5.75 6.99 -2.29
C VAL A 139 -4.53 6.28 -1.68
N LEU A 140 -3.44 7.01 -1.50
CA LEU A 140 -2.19 6.44 -1.03
C LEU A 140 -1.27 7.52 -0.40
N GLY A 141 -0.03 7.11 -0.08
CA GLY A 141 0.99 7.99 0.47
C GLY A 141 1.45 9.09 -0.50
N ASN A 142 2.09 10.09 0.06
CA ASN A 142 2.73 11.18 -0.68
C ASN A 142 3.96 11.66 0.08
N ILE A 143 5.12 11.66 -0.59
CA ILE A 143 6.40 12.06 0.01
C ILE A 143 6.53 13.56 0.29
N TYR A 144 5.67 14.39 -0.31
CA TYR A 144 5.68 15.85 -0.15
C TYR A 144 4.75 16.36 0.95
N SER A 145 3.87 15.50 1.48
CA SER A 145 2.90 15.86 2.51
C SER A 145 3.22 15.21 3.84
N PRO A 146 2.90 15.84 4.98
CA PRO A 146 3.03 15.20 6.28
C PRO A 146 2.10 13.99 6.40
N VAL A 147 2.54 12.99 7.18
CA VAL A 147 1.71 11.85 7.55
C VAL A 147 0.92 12.20 8.81
N TYR A 148 -0.40 12.23 8.70
CA TYR A 148 -1.29 12.42 9.83
C TYR A 148 -1.76 11.06 10.38
N ARG A 149 -1.82 10.99 11.70
CA ARG A 149 -2.23 9.79 12.45
C ARG A 149 -3.64 9.35 12.04
N GLY A 150 -3.79 8.12 11.56
CA GLY A 150 -5.08 7.54 11.17
C GLY A 150 -5.63 8.00 9.82
N GLN A 151 -4.84 8.73 9.01
CA GLN A 151 -5.28 9.24 7.71
C GLN A 151 -4.48 8.63 6.56
N ILE A 152 -5.10 8.55 5.39
CA ILE A 152 -4.41 8.37 4.11
C ILE A 152 -4.09 9.76 3.57
N GLN A 153 -2.86 9.98 3.12
CA GLN A 153 -2.35 11.32 2.85
C GLN A 153 -3.04 12.02 1.69
N ASN A 154 -3.22 11.35 0.55
CA ASN A 154 -3.67 12.00 -0.68
C ASN A 154 -4.41 11.08 -1.64
N ASN A 155 -5.12 11.70 -2.56
CA ASN A 155 -5.60 11.04 -3.77
C ASN A 155 -4.41 10.60 -4.62
N GLY A 156 -4.54 9.47 -5.32
CA GLY A 156 -3.59 9.08 -6.34
C GLY A 156 -3.52 10.14 -7.45
N LEU A 157 -2.34 10.49 -7.92
CA LEU A 157 -2.18 11.40 -9.05
C LEU A 157 -2.97 10.89 -10.25
N GLY A 158 -3.78 11.74 -10.87
CA GLY A 158 -4.68 11.39 -11.97
C GLY A 158 -5.94 10.62 -11.54
N MET A 159 -6.19 10.43 -10.23
CA MET A 159 -7.39 9.81 -9.68
C MET A 159 -8.33 10.91 -9.17
N ASN A 160 -9.46 11.11 -9.82
CA ASN A 160 -10.49 12.07 -9.41
C ASN A 160 -11.40 11.42 -8.35
N THR A 161 -10.85 11.22 -7.15
CA THR A 161 -11.57 10.55 -6.06
C THR A 161 -12.44 11.51 -5.27
N ASP A 162 -13.52 10.98 -4.72
CA ASP A 162 -14.47 11.67 -3.87
C ASP A 162 -15.10 10.69 -2.87
N VAL A 163 -15.85 11.20 -1.91
CA VAL A 163 -16.65 10.38 -0.99
C VAL A 163 -18.12 10.70 -1.23
N PHE A 164 -18.90 9.69 -1.59
CA PHE A 164 -20.31 9.85 -1.93
C PHE A 164 -21.23 9.28 -0.85
N SER A 165 -22.35 9.95 -0.64
CA SER A 165 -23.51 9.39 0.06
C SER A 165 -24.19 8.32 -0.79
N GLN A 166 -25.10 7.52 -0.21
CA GLN A 166 -25.93 6.56 -0.96
C GLN A 166 -26.79 7.22 -2.07
N ARG A 167 -26.97 8.54 -2.02
CA ARG A 167 -27.70 9.31 -3.04
C ARG A 167 -26.76 9.95 -4.08
N GLY A 168 -25.51 9.55 -4.13
CA GLY A 168 -24.53 10.10 -5.08
C GLY A 168 -24.08 11.54 -4.81
N LYS A 169 -24.34 12.10 -3.63
CA LYS A 169 -23.88 13.45 -3.25
C LYS A 169 -22.51 13.39 -2.61
N SER A 170 -21.61 14.30 -3.01
CA SER A 170 -20.29 14.48 -2.39
C SER A 170 -20.41 14.82 -0.90
N LEU A 171 -19.58 14.19 -0.09
CA LEU A 171 -19.53 14.35 1.36
C LEU A 171 -18.15 14.85 1.80
N ILE A 172 -18.14 15.78 2.76
CA ILE A 172 -16.94 16.28 3.42
C ILE A 172 -17.10 16.04 4.93
N ASN A 173 -16.06 15.48 5.56
CA ASN A 173 -16.04 15.15 6.99
C ASN A 173 -17.17 14.19 7.44
N GLN A 174 -17.64 13.36 6.53
CA GLN A 174 -18.68 12.36 6.79
C GLN A 174 -18.28 11.01 6.19
N LYS A 175 -18.86 9.93 6.72
CA LYS A 175 -18.67 8.59 6.18
C LYS A 175 -19.50 8.43 4.91
N GLY A 176 -18.89 7.81 3.89
CA GLY A 176 -19.54 7.45 2.63
C GLY A 176 -18.68 6.50 1.82
N GLU A 177 -19.07 6.28 0.57
CA GLU A 177 -18.36 5.44 -0.39
C GLU A 177 -17.21 6.21 -1.05
N LEU A 178 -16.03 5.61 -1.07
CA LEU A 178 -14.88 6.14 -1.82
C LEU A 178 -15.08 5.81 -3.30
N VAL A 179 -15.21 6.83 -4.13
CA VAL A 179 -15.44 6.71 -5.58
C VAL A 179 -14.36 7.41 -6.39
N CYS A 180 -14.15 6.96 -7.63
CA CYS A 180 -13.35 7.67 -8.63
C CYS A 180 -14.27 8.11 -9.78
N LYS A 181 -14.42 9.43 -9.96
CA LYS A 181 -15.41 10.04 -10.86
C LYS A 181 -14.95 10.11 -12.33
N SER A 182 -13.69 9.86 -12.60
CA SER A 182 -13.14 10.00 -13.96
C SER A 182 -12.38 8.74 -14.36
N PRO A 183 -12.35 8.41 -15.66
CA PRO A 183 -11.52 7.32 -16.18
C PRO A 183 -10.04 7.50 -15.81
N PHE A 184 -9.34 6.39 -15.64
CA PHE A 184 -7.91 6.35 -15.33
C PHE A 184 -7.25 5.18 -16.08
N PRO A 185 -5.91 5.16 -16.23
CA PRO A 185 -5.22 4.22 -17.12
C PRO A 185 -5.46 2.73 -16.87
N SER A 186 -5.74 2.33 -15.63
CA SER A 186 -6.00 0.94 -15.26
C SER A 186 -7.48 0.65 -14.97
N MET A 187 -8.38 1.55 -15.32
CA MET A 187 -9.83 1.31 -15.19
C MET A 187 -10.24 0.08 -16.00
N PRO A 188 -11.01 -0.86 -15.43
CA PRO A 188 -11.50 -2.02 -16.19
C PRO A 188 -12.34 -1.58 -17.39
N LYS A 189 -12.20 -2.30 -18.50
CA LYS A 189 -13.06 -2.07 -19.68
C LYS A 189 -14.28 -2.98 -19.70
N LEU A 190 -14.13 -4.19 -19.15
CA LEU A 190 -15.15 -5.22 -19.08
C LEU A 190 -14.73 -6.29 -18.08
N PHE A 191 -15.67 -7.13 -17.66
CA PHE A 191 -15.37 -8.34 -16.91
C PHE A 191 -15.33 -9.57 -17.83
N TRP A 192 -14.49 -10.53 -17.50
CA TRP A 192 -14.40 -11.77 -18.23
C TRP A 192 -15.72 -12.56 -18.16
N ASN A 193 -16.17 -13.07 -19.30
CA ASN A 193 -17.45 -13.80 -19.43
C ASN A 193 -18.69 -13.02 -18.95
N ASP A 194 -18.68 -11.70 -19.04
CA ASP A 194 -19.79 -10.83 -18.71
C ASP A 194 -20.56 -10.46 -19.97
N LYS A 195 -21.61 -11.27 -20.31
CA LYS A 195 -22.46 -11.01 -21.46
C LYS A 195 -23.20 -9.68 -21.28
N ASN A 196 -23.18 -8.85 -22.33
CA ASN A 196 -23.81 -7.52 -22.34
C ASN A 196 -23.28 -6.53 -21.30
N ASN A 197 -22.17 -6.82 -20.65
CA ASN A 197 -21.57 -6.00 -19.58
C ASN A 197 -22.53 -5.74 -18.39
N GLU A 198 -23.39 -6.69 -18.07
CA GLU A 198 -24.39 -6.53 -16.99
C GLU A 198 -23.73 -6.43 -15.62
N LYS A 199 -22.77 -7.31 -15.32
CA LYS A 199 -21.99 -7.26 -14.07
C LYS A 199 -21.14 -5.99 -14.00
N TYR A 200 -20.53 -5.62 -15.12
CA TYR A 200 -19.74 -4.39 -15.19
C TYR A 200 -20.60 -3.16 -14.88
N LYS A 201 -21.74 -3.01 -15.55
CA LYS A 201 -22.69 -1.90 -15.33
C LYS A 201 -23.29 -1.85 -13.92
N SER A 202 -23.38 -3.00 -13.24
CA SER A 202 -23.87 -3.04 -11.87
C SER A 202 -22.80 -2.68 -10.84
N ALA A 203 -21.52 -2.76 -11.21
CA ALA A 203 -20.39 -2.47 -10.33
C ALA A 203 -19.88 -1.01 -10.47
N TYR A 204 -20.11 -0.37 -11.63
CA TYR A 204 -19.65 0.95 -12.03
C TYR A 204 -20.80 1.80 -12.59
#